data_5da7285315f6c45a98f8d94123af5ec5
#
_entry.id   5da7285315f6c45a98f8d94123af5ec5
#
_cell.length_a   1.000
_cell.length_b   1.000
_cell.length_c   1.000
_cell.angle_alpha   90.00
_cell.angle_beta   90.00
_cell.angle_gamma   90.00
#
_symmetry.space_group_name_H-M   'P 1'
#
loop_
_entity.id
_entity.type
_entity.pdbx_description
1 polymer ?
#
loop_
_entity_poly.entity_id
_entity_poly.type
_entity_poly.pdbx_seq_one_letter_code
_entity_poly.pdbx_strand_id
1 'polypeptide(L)'
;MKKIFIISCILFVLSSCDSFLKEYSQDLARVETIGDLDELLLGSAYYPIGYKYIASYTLYTVGEPYNQYVHFMSDELKQNEETSYGSNGIFETVFGYYTWQRQVGINLKGTSVGTENTDWKKTYNYINATNMILSELDEVTIHDDEEESTKMRVEGECHFLRALYYFTLVNLYADPYVPSKAASTPGVPLKLTSYVEDKEYQNNSVAEIYEQVLKDLNRAI
;
A
#
# COMPACT_ATOMS: atom_id res chain seq x y z
N MET A 1 11.83 63.96 -2.37
CA MET A 1 10.54 63.32 -1.93
C MET A 1 9.93 62.38 -2.98
N LYS A 2 9.75 62.79 -4.26
CA LYS A 2 9.21 61.88 -5.31
C LYS A 2 9.98 60.56 -5.52
N LYS A 3 11.30 60.54 -5.43
CA LYS A 3 12.12 59.35 -5.62
C LYS A 3 11.99 58.34 -4.44
N ILE A 4 11.81 58.84 -3.23
CA ILE A 4 11.61 58.01 -2.03
C ILE A 4 10.26 57.32 -2.07
N PHE A 5 9.22 58.05 -2.59
CA PHE A 5 7.88 57.51 -2.73
C PHE A 5 7.83 56.36 -3.77
N ILE A 6 8.55 56.51 -4.89
CA ILE A 6 8.65 55.47 -5.93
C ILE A 6 9.37 54.20 -5.39
N ILE A 7 10.44 54.39 -4.62
CA ILE A 7 11.18 53.24 -4.01
C ILE A 7 10.29 52.55 -2.96
N SER A 8 9.50 53.28 -2.18
CA SER A 8 8.56 52.68 -1.22
C SER A 8 7.46 51.89 -1.90
N CYS A 9 6.92 52.38 -3.05
CA CYS A 9 5.92 51.62 -3.81
C CYS A 9 6.48 50.36 -4.45
N ILE A 10 7.73 50.37 -4.90
CA ILE A 10 8.39 49.17 -5.48
C ILE A 10 8.65 48.09 -4.40
N LEU A 11 8.98 48.46 -3.18
CA LEU A 11 9.16 47.56 -2.05
C LEU A 11 7.85 46.88 -1.61
N PHE A 12 6.71 47.51 -1.78
CA PHE A 12 5.38 46.93 -1.48
C PHE A 12 4.90 45.92 -2.53
N VAL A 13 5.37 45.98 -3.77
CA VAL A 13 5.01 45.02 -4.82
C VAL A 13 5.78 43.73 -4.73
N LEU A 14 6.89 43.69 -3.97
CA LEU A 14 7.72 42.47 -3.79
C LEU A 14 7.25 41.57 -2.63
N SER A 15 6.26 42.01 -1.83
CA SER A 15 5.56 41.12 -0.89
C SER A 15 4.42 40.38 -1.58
N SER A 16 4.72 39.79 -2.75
CA SER A 16 3.76 38.94 -3.45
C SER A 16 3.56 37.66 -2.65
N CYS A 17 2.32 37.38 -2.35
CA CYS A 17 1.87 36.23 -1.59
C CYS A 17 2.47 34.94 -2.11
N ASP A 18 3.30 34.29 -1.33
CA ASP A 18 3.88 32.95 -1.58
C ASP A 18 2.76 31.90 -1.80
N SER A 19 1.58 32.14 -1.25
CA SER A 19 0.38 31.31 -1.41
C SER A 19 -0.25 31.38 -2.82
N PHE A 20 -0.03 32.48 -3.57
CA PHE A 20 -0.57 32.65 -4.93
C PHE A 20 0.24 31.86 -5.98
N LEU A 21 1.50 31.55 -5.70
CA LEU A 21 2.39 30.81 -6.59
C LEU A 21 2.45 29.32 -6.28
N LYS A 22 1.71 28.83 -5.29
CA LYS A 22 1.47 27.40 -5.13
C LYS A 22 0.55 26.94 -6.25
N GLU A 23 1.15 26.50 -7.33
CA GLU A 23 0.48 25.79 -8.42
C GLU A 23 -0.04 24.46 -7.85
N TYR A 24 -1.29 24.46 -7.39
CA TYR A 24 -1.99 23.20 -7.13
C TYR A 24 -2.32 22.62 -8.51
N SER A 25 -1.78 21.45 -8.81
CA SER A 25 -2.23 20.70 -9.97
C SER A 25 -3.75 20.53 -9.87
N GLN A 26 -4.48 21.06 -10.84
CA GLN A 26 -5.96 21.00 -10.88
C GLN A 26 -6.47 19.56 -10.99
N ASP A 27 -5.58 18.60 -11.25
CA ASP A 27 -5.89 17.18 -11.38
C ASP A 27 -5.66 16.40 -10.06
N LEU A 28 -5.17 17.03 -8.99
CA LEU A 28 -5.09 16.42 -7.67
C LEU A 28 -6.39 16.67 -6.94
N ALA A 29 -7.20 15.64 -6.79
CA ALA A 29 -8.34 15.66 -5.87
C ALA A 29 -7.81 16.06 -4.48
N ARG A 30 -8.25 17.22 -3.97
CA ARG A 30 -7.90 17.68 -2.64
C ARG A 30 -8.82 16.99 -1.65
N VAL A 31 -8.25 16.37 -0.65
CA VAL A 31 -8.99 15.87 0.49
C VAL A 31 -9.47 17.08 1.31
N GLU A 32 -10.78 17.25 1.46
CA GLU A 32 -11.39 18.33 2.23
C GLU A 32 -12.32 17.80 3.32
N THR A 33 -12.88 16.63 3.12
CA THR A 33 -13.89 16.03 3.99
C THR A 33 -13.53 14.61 4.41
N ILE A 34 -14.19 14.13 5.47
CA ILE A 34 -14.06 12.72 5.88
C ILE A 34 -14.62 11.76 4.81
N GLY A 35 -15.59 12.20 4.02
CA GLY A 35 -16.10 11.45 2.87
C GLY A 35 -15.04 11.22 1.80
N ASP A 36 -14.20 12.21 1.51
CA ASP A 36 -13.10 12.06 0.55
C ASP A 36 -12.07 11.02 1.04
N LEU A 37 -11.80 10.99 2.36
CA LEU A 37 -10.91 9.99 2.97
C LEU A 37 -11.52 8.59 2.93
N ASP A 38 -12.82 8.47 3.10
CA ASP A 38 -13.54 7.18 2.99
C ASP A 38 -13.51 6.67 1.53
N GLU A 39 -13.73 7.54 0.54
CA GLU A 39 -13.60 7.18 -0.87
C GLU A 39 -12.16 6.76 -1.22
N LEU A 40 -11.17 7.47 -0.69
CA LEU A 40 -9.76 7.12 -0.87
C LEU A 40 -9.40 5.78 -0.23
N LEU A 41 -9.95 5.48 0.95
CA LEU A 41 -9.79 4.21 1.64
C LEU A 41 -10.32 3.07 0.75
N LEU A 42 -11.55 3.20 0.27
CA LEU A 42 -12.20 2.19 -0.57
C LEU A 42 -11.52 2.03 -1.94
N GLY A 43 -11.08 3.13 -2.53
CA GLY A 43 -10.51 3.13 -3.88
C GLY A 43 -9.03 2.78 -3.96
N SER A 44 -8.25 3.04 -2.91
CA SER A 44 -6.78 3.00 -2.97
C SER A 44 -6.10 2.21 -1.86
N ALA A 45 -6.77 1.99 -0.72
CA ALA A 45 -6.16 1.30 0.40
C ALA A 45 -6.56 -0.18 0.50
N TYR A 46 -7.74 -0.55 0.04
CA TYR A 46 -8.16 -1.94 -0.02
C TYR A 46 -7.55 -2.69 -1.20
N TYR A 47 -7.32 -3.98 -1.03
CA TYR A 47 -7.02 -4.85 -2.16
C TYR A 47 -8.19 -4.84 -3.16
N PRO A 48 -7.94 -4.69 -4.46
CA PRO A 48 -9.00 -4.78 -5.44
C PRO A 48 -9.57 -6.19 -5.43
N ILE A 49 -10.73 -6.37 -4.80
CA ILE A 49 -11.50 -7.61 -4.85
C ILE A 49 -12.59 -7.38 -5.89
N GLY A 50 -12.31 -7.71 -7.13
CA GLY A 50 -13.31 -7.60 -8.18
C GLY A 50 -13.20 -8.72 -9.20
N TYR A 51 -14.19 -9.60 -9.24
CA TYR A 51 -14.40 -10.50 -10.36
C TYR A 51 -15.51 -9.93 -11.23
N LYS A 52 -15.18 -9.52 -12.44
CA LYS A 52 -16.21 -9.15 -13.42
C LYS A 52 -16.65 -10.40 -14.18
N TYR A 53 -17.88 -10.81 -13.96
CA TYR A 53 -18.50 -11.87 -14.75
C TYR A 53 -18.84 -11.30 -16.12
N ILE A 54 -18.16 -11.76 -17.17
CA ILE A 54 -18.57 -11.49 -18.55
C ILE A 54 -19.27 -12.76 -19.08
N ALA A 55 -20.39 -12.59 -19.74
CA ALA A 55 -21.35 -13.64 -20.15
C ALA A 55 -20.82 -14.75 -21.06
N SER A 56 -19.51 -14.94 -21.18
CA SER A 56 -18.86 -15.97 -21.98
C SER A 56 -17.80 -16.77 -21.23
N TYR A 57 -18.10 -17.18 -20.01
CA TYR A 57 -17.26 -18.10 -19.21
C TYR A 57 -15.83 -17.64 -18.87
N THR A 58 -15.50 -16.38 -19.03
CA THR A 58 -14.19 -15.86 -18.67
C THR A 58 -14.33 -14.95 -17.46
N LEU A 59 -13.77 -15.38 -16.33
CA LEU A 59 -13.61 -14.56 -15.13
C LEU A 59 -12.44 -13.59 -15.40
N TYR A 60 -12.73 -12.31 -15.52
CA TYR A 60 -11.70 -11.28 -15.47
C TYR A 60 -11.68 -10.68 -14.08
N THR A 61 -10.51 -10.64 -13.48
CA THR A 61 -10.28 -9.82 -12.31
C THR A 61 -10.32 -8.35 -12.73
N VAL A 62 -11.18 -7.57 -12.08
CA VAL A 62 -11.13 -6.11 -12.20
C VAL A 62 -9.99 -5.63 -11.31
N GLY A 63 -8.88 -5.30 -11.92
CA GLY A 63 -7.62 -5.05 -11.25
C GLY A 63 -6.68 -6.26 -11.34
N GLU A 64 -5.40 -6.04 -11.17
CA GLU A 64 -4.43 -7.13 -11.14
C GLU A 64 -4.63 -7.93 -9.84
N PRO A 65 -4.73 -9.25 -9.93
CA PRO A 65 -4.97 -10.09 -8.77
C PRO A 65 -3.82 -9.91 -7.76
N TYR A 66 -4.20 -9.62 -6.53
CA TYR A 66 -3.29 -9.47 -5.42
C TYR A 66 -3.23 -10.78 -4.63
N ASN A 67 -2.02 -11.13 -4.18
CA ASN A 67 -1.77 -12.31 -3.34
C ASN A 67 -2.30 -13.63 -3.92
N GLN A 68 -2.35 -13.80 -5.24
CA GLN A 68 -2.70 -15.09 -5.84
C GLN A 68 -1.80 -16.24 -5.33
N TYR A 69 -0.54 -15.94 -5.04
CA TYR A 69 0.41 -16.92 -4.56
C TYR A 69 0.02 -17.58 -3.23
N VAL A 70 -0.71 -16.90 -2.34
CA VAL A 70 -1.16 -17.49 -1.07
C VAL A 70 -2.02 -18.72 -1.33
N HIS A 71 -2.91 -18.66 -2.30
CA HIS A 71 -3.74 -19.80 -2.70
C HIS A 71 -2.90 -20.91 -3.37
N PHE A 72 -1.88 -20.52 -4.16
CA PHE A 72 -1.01 -21.51 -4.79
C PHE A 72 -0.02 -22.17 -3.83
N MET A 73 0.25 -21.57 -2.69
CA MET A 73 1.11 -22.14 -1.63
C MET A 73 0.31 -22.92 -0.57
N SER A 74 -1.00 -23.03 -0.72
CA SER A 74 -1.87 -23.77 0.20
C SER A 74 -2.14 -25.19 -0.34
N ASP A 75 -2.71 -26.03 0.52
CA ASP A 75 -3.20 -27.36 0.17
C ASP A 75 -4.62 -27.38 -0.41
N GLU A 76 -5.22 -26.20 -0.59
CA GLU A 76 -6.55 -26.03 -1.17
C GLU A 76 -6.57 -26.25 -2.69
N LEU A 77 -5.43 -26.12 -3.35
CA LEU A 77 -5.30 -26.27 -4.81
C LEU A 77 -4.50 -27.51 -5.18
N LYS A 78 -5.03 -28.25 -6.13
CA LYS A 78 -4.34 -29.39 -6.74
C LYS A 78 -4.21 -29.17 -8.25
N GLN A 79 -3.00 -29.39 -8.78
CA GLN A 79 -2.79 -29.40 -10.24
C GLN A 79 -3.61 -30.51 -10.89
N ASN A 80 -4.30 -30.19 -11.99
CA ASN A 80 -4.94 -31.18 -12.81
C ASN A 80 -3.85 -31.98 -13.55
N GLU A 81 -3.94 -33.31 -13.51
CA GLU A 81 -2.95 -34.23 -14.12
C GLU A 81 -2.81 -34.07 -15.64
N GLU A 82 -3.83 -33.55 -16.33
CA GLU A 82 -3.82 -33.26 -17.75
C GLU A 82 -3.07 -31.98 -18.13
N THR A 83 -2.65 -31.19 -17.15
CA THR A 83 -2.04 -29.86 -17.39
C THR A 83 -0.54 -29.93 -17.15
N SER A 84 0.26 -29.59 -18.16
CA SER A 84 1.70 -29.47 -18.02
C SER A 84 2.16 -28.02 -17.88
N TYR A 85 3.15 -27.76 -17.03
CA TYR A 85 3.83 -26.49 -16.99
C TYR A 85 4.52 -26.19 -18.34
N GLY A 86 4.46 -24.96 -18.79
CA GLY A 86 5.08 -24.53 -20.04
C GLY A 86 4.17 -24.58 -21.25
N SER A 87 2.93 -25.07 -21.12
CA SER A 87 1.91 -25.00 -22.18
C SER A 87 1.03 -23.73 -22.12
N ASN A 88 1.05 -23.04 -20.97
CA ASN A 88 0.25 -21.83 -20.72
C ASN A 88 1.05 -20.85 -19.88
N GLY A 89 1.16 -19.58 -20.31
CA GLY A 89 1.89 -18.53 -19.59
C GLY A 89 1.44 -18.30 -18.14
N ILE A 90 0.18 -18.56 -17.82
CA ILE A 90 -0.35 -18.44 -16.45
C ILE A 90 0.31 -19.48 -15.54
N PHE A 91 0.46 -20.73 -15.98
CA PHE A 91 1.11 -21.76 -15.17
C PHE A 91 2.60 -21.49 -14.94
N GLU A 92 3.26 -20.84 -15.88
CA GLU A 92 4.66 -20.44 -15.71
C GLU A 92 4.82 -19.38 -14.62
N THR A 93 3.88 -18.45 -14.50
CA THR A 93 3.93 -17.38 -13.47
C THR A 93 3.67 -17.89 -12.06
N VAL A 94 2.88 -18.93 -11.90
CA VAL A 94 2.56 -19.50 -10.57
C VAL A 94 3.44 -20.68 -10.19
N PHE A 95 4.30 -21.16 -11.11
CA PHE A 95 5.16 -22.34 -10.88
C PHE A 95 5.97 -22.24 -9.59
N GLY A 96 6.63 -21.11 -9.37
CA GLY A 96 7.49 -20.92 -8.21
C GLY A 96 6.72 -20.96 -6.89
N TYR A 97 5.53 -20.42 -6.85
CA TYR A 97 4.63 -20.45 -5.68
C TYR A 97 4.08 -21.86 -5.44
N TYR A 98 3.48 -22.46 -6.44
CA TYR A 98 2.86 -23.78 -6.32
C TYR A 98 3.86 -24.88 -5.95
N THR A 99 5.09 -24.77 -6.42
CA THR A 99 6.16 -25.75 -6.14
C THR A 99 7.08 -25.34 -4.99
N TRP A 100 6.75 -24.29 -4.22
CA TRP A 100 7.50 -23.81 -3.07
C TRP A 100 8.97 -23.53 -3.38
N GLN A 101 9.25 -22.92 -4.54
CA GLN A 101 10.61 -22.57 -4.92
C GLN A 101 11.15 -21.43 -4.05
N ARG A 102 12.44 -21.48 -3.72
CA ARG A 102 13.10 -20.39 -2.98
C ARG A 102 13.03 -19.06 -3.71
N GLN A 103 13.06 -19.06 -5.03
CA GLN A 103 12.83 -17.90 -5.89
C GLN A 103 11.51 -18.09 -6.63
N VAL A 104 10.46 -17.50 -6.12
CA VAL A 104 9.10 -17.66 -6.64
C VAL A 104 8.90 -17.02 -8.02
N GLY A 105 9.69 -16.01 -8.36
CA GLY A 105 9.62 -15.29 -9.65
C GLY A 105 10.31 -16.00 -10.82
N ILE A 106 10.60 -17.29 -10.73
CA ILE A 106 11.19 -18.08 -11.83
C ILE A 106 10.22 -19.16 -12.32
N ASN A 107 10.25 -19.44 -13.62
CA ASN A 107 9.51 -20.54 -14.23
C ASN A 107 10.28 -21.87 -14.16
N LEU A 108 9.69 -22.94 -14.71
CA LEU A 108 10.29 -24.28 -14.78
C LEU A 108 11.67 -24.28 -15.47
N LYS A 109 11.96 -23.33 -16.34
CA LYS A 109 13.24 -23.22 -17.06
C LYS A 109 14.27 -22.37 -16.33
N GLY A 110 13.95 -21.88 -15.12
CA GLY A 110 14.81 -20.97 -14.36
C GLY A 110 14.84 -19.53 -14.90
N THR A 111 13.92 -19.18 -15.79
CA THR A 111 13.82 -17.82 -16.36
C THR A 111 12.94 -16.96 -15.46
N SER A 112 13.31 -15.69 -15.23
CA SER A 112 12.48 -14.74 -14.49
C SER A 112 11.17 -14.48 -15.22
N VAL A 113 10.06 -14.54 -14.49
CA VAL A 113 8.71 -14.23 -14.99
C VAL A 113 8.25 -12.84 -14.54
N GLY A 114 9.10 -12.09 -13.83
CA GLY A 114 8.85 -10.69 -13.48
C GLY A 114 7.81 -10.44 -12.38
N THR A 115 7.34 -11.49 -11.70
CA THR A 115 6.26 -11.38 -10.70
C THR A 115 6.77 -11.09 -9.28
N GLU A 116 8.01 -11.40 -8.97
CA GLU A 116 8.59 -11.38 -7.61
C GLU A 116 8.47 -10.01 -6.91
N ASN A 117 8.68 -8.92 -7.66
CA ASN A 117 8.65 -7.57 -7.08
C ASN A 117 7.29 -6.84 -7.21
N THR A 118 6.33 -7.42 -7.91
CA THR A 118 5.03 -6.79 -8.14
C THR A 118 4.24 -6.70 -6.84
N ASP A 119 4.19 -7.77 -6.07
CA ASP A 119 3.44 -7.84 -4.82
C ASP A 119 4.09 -6.97 -3.73
N TRP A 120 5.42 -6.93 -3.67
CA TRP A 120 6.15 -6.01 -2.82
C TRP A 120 5.76 -4.56 -3.09
N LYS A 121 5.89 -4.12 -4.34
CA LYS A 121 5.56 -2.76 -4.76
C LYS A 121 4.10 -2.41 -4.49
N LYS A 122 3.17 -3.30 -4.82
CA LYS A 122 1.73 -3.09 -4.61
C LYS A 122 1.41 -2.95 -3.13
N THR A 123 1.95 -3.83 -2.28
CA THR A 123 1.70 -3.80 -0.85
C THR A 123 2.18 -2.48 -0.23
N TYR A 124 3.37 -2.01 -0.62
CA TYR A 124 3.85 -0.70 -0.15
C TYR A 124 3.03 0.47 -0.67
N ASN A 125 2.43 0.37 -1.86
CA ASN A 125 1.47 1.39 -2.33
C ASN A 125 0.22 1.44 -1.44
N TYR A 126 -0.33 0.30 -1.03
CA TYR A 126 -1.46 0.23 -0.10
C TYR A 126 -1.09 0.76 1.29
N ILE A 127 0.10 0.40 1.81
CA ILE A 127 0.63 0.99 3.06
C ILE A 127 0.75 2.51 2.93
N ASN A 128 1.22 3.02 1.79
CA ASN A 128 1.31 4.46 1.57
C ASN A 128 -0.06 5.13 1.53
N ALA A 129 -1.07 4.50 0.91
CA ALA A 129 -2.43 5.00 0.92
C ALA A 129 -3.00 5.06 2.35
N THR A 130 -2.83 4.00 3.16
CA THR A 130 -3.25 4.02 4.57
C THR A 130 -2.52 5.09 5.38
N ASN A 131 -1.21 5.28 5.16
CA ASN A 131 -0.43 6.33 5.84
C ASN A 131 -0.93 7.73 5.45
N MET A 132 -1.27 7.93 4.17
CA MET A 132 -1.79 9.21 3.69
C MET A 132 -3.13 9.53 4.35
N ILE A 133 -4.06 8.58 4.36
CA ILE A 133 -5.36 8.76 5.03
C ILE A 133 -5.16 9.07 6.51
N LEU A 134 -4.33 8.30 7.22
CA LEU A 134 -4.05 8.53 8.65
C LEU A 134 -3.40 9.90 8.92
N SER A 135 -2.62 10.44 7.97
CA SER A 135 -2.01 11.76 8.13
C SER A 135 -2.99 12.91 7.92
N GLU A 136 -4.05 12.71 7.13
CA GLU A 136 -5.06 13.73 6.82
C GLU A 136 -6.25 13.72 7.79
N LEU A 137 -6.44 12.63 8.55
CA LEU A 137 -7.59 12.49 9.46
C LEU A 137 -7.70 13.60 10.51
N ASP A 138 -6.58 14.16 10.96
CA ASP A 138 -6.55 15.23 11.95
C ASP A 138 -6.77 16.62 11.33
N GLU A 139 -6.64 16.74 10.01
CA GLU A 139 -6.79 18.00 9.27
C GLU A 139 -8.23 18.23 8.78
N VAL A 140 -9.05 17.17 8.68
CA VAL A 140 -10.45 17.31 8.24
C VAL A 140 -11.33 17.84 9.36
N THR A 141 -12.23 18.76 9.00
CA THR A 141 -13.21 19.31 9.95
C THR A 141 -14.40 18.36 10.05
N ILE A 142 -14.79 18.03 11.26
CA ILE A 142 -15.96 17.18 11.56
C ILE A 142 -17.13 18.07 11.99
N HIS A 143 -18.30 17.85 11.42
CA HIS A 143 -19.46 18.74 11.61
C HIS A 143 -20.58 18.10 12.45
N ASP A 144 -20.65 16.76 12.50
CA ASP A 144 -21.70 16.03 13.22
C ASP A 144 -21.26 14.64 13.70
N ASP A 145 -22.14 13.95 14.40
CA ASP A 145 -21.86 12.63 14.99
C ASP A 145 -21.71 11.52 13.93
N GLU A 146 -22.30 11.68 12.73
CA GLU A 146 -22.17 10.74 11.63
C GLU A 146 -20.76 10.83 11.01
N GLU A 147 -20.26 12.05 10.80
CA GLU A 147 -18.90 12.28 10.36
C GLU A 147 -17.87 11.80 11.38
N GLU A 148 -18.10 12.02 12.69
CA GLU A 148 -17.24 11.50 13.75
C GLU A 148 -17.20 9.96 13.74
N SER A 149 -18.36 9.31 13.60
CA SER A 149 -18.45 7.85 13.47
C SER A 149 -17.68 7.35 12.24
N THR A 150 -17.80 8.06 11.11
CA THR A 150 -17.07 7.76 9.88
C THR A 150 -15.57 7.90 10.08
N LYS A 151 -15.11 8.96 10.75
CA LYS A 151 -13.70 9.20 11.07
C LYS A 151 -13.12 8.03 11.89
N MET A 152 -13.81 7.64 12.96
CA MET A 152 -13.37 6.52 13.80
C MET A 152 -13.27 5.21 13.01
N ARG A 153 -14.26 4.93 12.13
CA ARG A 153 -14.24 3.76 11.27
C ARG A 153 -13.07 3.81 10.28
N VAL A 154 -12.87 4.91 9.59
CA VAL A 154 -11.78 5.09 8.60
C VAL A 154 -10.42 4.93 9.27
N GLU A 155 -10.22 5.51 10.47
CA GLU A 155 -9.00 5.36 11.26
C GLU A 155 -8.75 3.89 11.63
N GLY A 156 -9.75 3.22 12.17
CA GLY A 156 -9.68 1.81 12.56
C GLY A 156 -9.37 0.90 11.37
N GLU A 157 -10.06 1.09 10.25
CA GLU A 157 -9.83 0.34 9.01
C GLU A 157 -8.41 0.57 8.45
N CYS A 158 -7.91 1.80 8.44
CA CYS A 158 -6.54 2.09 8.01
C CYS A 158 -5.49 1.39 8.88
N HIS A 159 -5.66 1.40 10.20
CA HIS A 159 -4.77 0.68 11.11
C HIS A 159 -4.84 -0.83 10.87
N PHE A 160 -6.03 -1.40 10.73
CA PHE A 160 -6.20 -2.82 10.43
C PHE A 160 -5.53 -3.21 9.12
N LEU A 161 -5.76 -2.46 8.05
CA LEU A 161 -5.18 -2.74 6.72
C LEU A 161 -3.65 -2.63 6.75
N ARG A 162 -3.09 -1.62 7.42
CA ARG A 162 -1.64 -1.47 7.54
C ARG A 162 -1.02 -2.63 8.31
N ALA A 163 -1.66 -3.08 9.38
CA ALA A 163 -1.24 -4.27 10.12
C ALA A 163 -1.26 -5.52 9.23
N LEU A 164 -2.34 -5.73 8.46
CA LEU A 164 -2.48 -6.84 7.53
C LEU A 164 -1.36 -6.82 6.47
N TYR A 165 -1.04 -5.66 5.92
CA TYR A 165 -0.01 -5.51 4.89
C TYR A 165 1.39 -5.79 5.42
N TYR A 166 1.74 -5.27 6.60
CA TYR A 166 3.02 -5.59 7.21
C TYR A 166 3.11 -7.05 7.65
N PHE A 167 2.04 -7.62 8.17
CA PHE A 167 1.99 -9.04 8.48
C PHE A 167 2.21 -9.90 7.23
N THR A 168 1.58 -9.54 6.11
CA THR A 168 1.77 -10.22 4.83
C THR A 168 3.22 -10.11 4.36
N LEU A 169 3.79 -8.89 4.35
CA LEU A 169 5.16 -8.66 3.90
C LEU A 169 6.18 -9.44 4.73
N VAL A 170 6.09 -9.40 6.05
CA VAL A 170 7.08 -10.07 6.90
C VAL A 170 7.01 -11.59 6.76
N ASN A 171 5.83 -12.17 6.56
CA ASN A 171 5.70 -13.61 6.37
C ASN A 171 6.15 -14.10 4.98
N LEU A 172 6.19 -13.21 3.99
CA LEU A 172 6.60 -13.55 2.63
C LEU A 172 8.08 -13.32 2.36
N TYR A 173 8.63 -12.26 2.97
CA TYR A 173 9.96 -11.75 2.59
C TYR A 173 10.98 -11.82 3.71
N ALA A 174 10.62 -12.33 4.90
CA ALA A 174 11.53 -12.53 6.02
C ALA A 174 11.56 -13.99 6.48
N ASP A 175 12.56 -14.31 7.28
CA ASP A 175 12.59 -15.61 7.96
C ASP A 175 11.45 -15.70 9.00
N PRO A 176 10.96 -16.92 9.32
CA PRO A 176 9.89 -17.11 10.29
C PRO A 176 10.21 -16.50 11.66
N TYR A 177 9.17 -16.02 12.35
CA TYR A 177 9.31 -15.48 13.70
C TYR A 177 9.78 -16.54 14.69
N VAL A 178 10.97 -16.33 15.25
CA VAL A 178 11.52 -17.14 16.33
C VAL A 178 11.82 -16.20 17.51
N PRO A 179 11.17 -16.33 18.69
CA PRO A 179 11.28 -15.37 19.79
C PRO A 179 12.71 -15.02 20.18
N SER A 180 13.61 -16.02 20.21
CA SER A 180 15.01 -15.81 20.60
C SER A 180 15.87 -15.12 19.55
N LYS A 181 15.38 -14.95 18.31
CA LYS A 181 16.12 -14.40 17.16
C LYS A 181 15.42 -13.23 16.50
N ALA A 182 14.11 -13.02 16.76
CA ALA A 182 13.29 -12.04 16.03
C ALA A 182 13.88 -10.63 16.04
N ALA A 183 14.51 -10.22 17.14
CA ALA A 183 15.14 -8.90 17.25
C ALA A 183 16.41 -8.72 16.39
N SER A 184 17.03 -9.81 15.94
CA SER A 184 18.22 -9.79 15.08
C SER A 184 17.96 -10.33 13.68
N THR A 185 16.78 -10.90 13.42
CA THR A 185 16.39 -11.38 12.11
C THR A 185 15.92 -10.22 11.25
N PRO A 186 16.52 -9.99 10.07
CA PRO A 186 16.05 -8.95 9.15
C PRO A 186 14.62 -9.23 8.69
N GLY A 187 13.77 -8.25 8.83
CA GLY A 187 12.40 -8.24 8.33
C GLY A 187 12.27 -7.42 7.05
N VAL A 188 11.31 -6.50 7.05
CA VAL A 188 11.03 -5.59 5.93
C VAL A 188 11.12 -4.13 6.40
N PRO A 189 11.31 -3.14 5.51
CA PRO A 189 11.32 -1.74 5.92
C PRO A 189 9.97 -1.28 6.50
N LEU A 190 9.97 -0.57 7.62
CA LEU A 190 8.81 0.13 8.14
C LEU A 190 8.75 1.54 7.58
N LYS A 191 7.72 1.82 6.78
CA LYS A 191 7.37 3.16 6.31
C LYS A 191 6.03 3.55 6.92
N LEU A 192 6.05 4.50 7.86
CA LEU A 192 4.87 4.94 8.59
C LEU A 192 4.46 6.39 8.27
N THR A 193 5.15 7.00 7.30
CA THR A 193 4.89 8.36 6.83
C THR A 193 4.22 8.35 5.45
N SER A 194 3.38 9.35 5.17
CA SER A 194 2.68 9.49 3.89
C SER A 194 3.56 10.09 2.78
N TYR A 195 4.52 10.94 3.14
CA TYR A 195 5.35 11.66 2.17
C TYR A 195 6.53 10.83 1.66
N VAL A 196 7.04 11.23 0.49
CA VAL A 196 8.26 10.65 -0.09
C VAL A 196 9.46 11.20 0.67
N GLU A 197 10.27 10.31 1.19
CA GLU A 197 11.52 10.65 1.87
C GLU A 197 12.70 10.30 0.94
N ASP A 198 13.62 11.25 0.78
CA ASP A 198 14.87 11.02 0.03
C ASP A 198 15.88 10.30 0.93
N LYS A 199 15.58 9.01 1.20
CA LYS A 199 16.45 8.14 2.00
C LYS A 199 16.36 6.69 1.54
N GLU A 200 17.41 5.93 1.76
CA GLU A 200 17.38 4.49 1.66
C GLU A 200 16.77 3.89 2.92
N TYR A 201 15.69 3.12 2.74
CA TYR A 201 15.07 2.39 3.83
C TYR A 201 15.86 1.13 4.12
N GLN A 202 16.23 0.94 5.38
CA GLN A 202 16.83 -0.29 5.87
C GLN A 202 15.74 -1.25 6.34
N ASN A 203 16.03 -2.55 6.32
CA ASN A 203 15.12 -3.53 6.89
C ASN A 203 15.05 -3.36 8.41
N ASN A 204 13.85 -3.27 8.94
CA ASN A 204 13.60 -3.42 10.36
C ASN A 204 13.68 -4.90 10.74
N SER A 205 13.89 -5.20 12.01
CA SER A 205 13.87 -6.57 12.48
C SER A 205 12.46 -7.19 12.43
N VAL A 206 12.39 -8.50 12.35
CA VAL A 206 11.12 -9.22 12.44
C VAL A 206 10.34 -8.84 13.70
N ALA A 207 11.02 -8.67 14.84
CA ALA A 207 10.38 -8.23 16.08
C ALA A 207 9.70 -6.85 15.95
N GLU A 208 10.41 -5.86 15.40
CA GLU A 208 9.86 -4.50 15.18
C GLU A 208 8.64 -4.50 14.27
N ILE A 209 8.63 -5.36 13.23
CA ILE A 209 7.47 -5.49 12.35
C ILE A 209 6.27 -6.04 13.11
N TYR A 210 6.44 -7.12 13.88
CA TYR A 210 5.34 -7.69 14.67
C TYR A 210 4.86 -6.74 15.78
N GLU A 211 5.76 -5.96 16.39
CA GLU A 211 5.38 -4.91 17.33
C GLU A 211 4.52 -3.83 16.66
N GLN A 212 4.89 -3.41 15.45
CA GLN A 212 4.07 -2.45 14.70
C GLN A 212 2.71 -3.04 14.29
N VAL A 213 2.68 -4.30 13.87
CA VAL A 213 1.42 -5.01 13.56
C VAL A 213 0.50 -5.02 14.78
N LEU A 214 1.01 -5.40 15.96
CA LEU A 214 0.23 -5.40 17.21
C LEU A 214 -0.23 -3.99 17.62
N LYS A 215 0.63 -2.98 17.43
CA LYS A 215 0.27 -1.59 17.70
C LYS A 215 -0.88 -1.11 16.82
N ASP A 216 -0.83 -1.43 15.54
CA ASP A 216 -1.90 -1.06 14.61
C ASP A 216 -3.18 -1.83 14.90
N LEU A 217 -3.13 -3.13 15.16
CA LEU A 217 -4.31 -3.92 15.55
C LEU A 217 -4.98 -3.40 16.83
N ASN A 218 -4.20 -2.97 17.82
CA ASN A 218 -4.75 -2.39 19.06
C ASN A 218 -5.39 -1.00 18.83
N ARG A 219 -5.04 -0.30 17.77
CA ARG A 219 -5.68 0.96 17.38
C ARG A 219 -6.90 0.77 16.49
N ALA A 220 -7.01 -0.37 15.86
CA ALA A 220 -8.14 -0.73 15.00
C ALA A 220 -9.41 -1.14 15.76
N ILE A 221 -9.29 -1.35 17.08
CA ILE A 221 -10.40 -1.73 17.99
C ILE A 221 -10.95 -0.48 18.66
#